data_78f875eb91b8275f293f5ac8b61f0213
#
_entry.id   78f875eb91b8275f293f5ac8b61f0213
#
_cell.length_a   1.000
_cell.length_b   1.000
_cell.length_c   1.000
_cell.angle_alpha   90.00
_cell.angle_beta   90.00
_cell.angle_gamma   90.00
#
_symmetry.space_group_name_H-M   'P 1'
#
loop_
_entity.id
_entity.type
_entity.pdbx_description
1 polymer ?
#
loop_
_entity_poly.entity_id
_entity_poly.type
_entity_poly.pdbx_seq_one_letter_code
_entity_poly.pdbx_strand_id
1 'polypeptide(L)'
;MPELPEVETTRRGLAAHLTGATIADVVIRNTNLRWPIPEDLPALLCGRTILSLGRRAKYLLMDCGNGTLILHLGMSGSLRILPANTPPEKHDHFDLVLGNGTLMRLRDPRRFGAVLWHGGDVHTHPLLATLGPEPLEDDFNARYLHKATRGRSVSIKQCIMDNRVVVGVGNIYANEALFRAGIRPQLAAGKLGLPRCTRLVEEIRATLKEAIEKGGSTLRDFVDASGRPGYFQQSYWVYGRAGEPCRRCGAIVKQVRQGQRASFYCGICQK
;
A
#
# COMPACT_ATOMS: atom_id res chain seq x y z
N MET A 1 -4.95 6.97 1.80
CA MET A 1 -4.97 5.49 1.84
C MET A 1 -3.55 5.03 1.65
N PRO A 2 -2.98 4.28 2.57
CA PRO A 2 -1.66 3.69 2.40
C PRO A 2 -1.57 2.90 1.09
N GLU A 3 -0.55 3.19 0.28
CA GLU A 3 -0.21 2.48 -0.94
C GLU A 3 1.03 1.60 -0.67
N LEU A 4 1.64 1.00 -1.69
CA LEU A 4 2.77 0.09 -1.49
C LEU A 4 3.92 0.69 -0.65
N PRO A 5 4.38 1.94 -0.87
CA PRO A 5 5.48 2.49 -0.08
C PRO A 5 5.16 2.62 1.42
N GLU A 6 3.96 3.05 1.78
CA GLU A 6 3.55 3.16 3.18
C GLU A 6 3.47 1.78 3.85
N VAL A 7 2.94 0.78 3.15
CA VAL A 7 2.87 -0.59 3.68
C VAL A 7 4.27 -1.20 3.82
N GLU A 8 5.16 -0.98 2.86
CA GLU A 8 6.55 -1.45 2.92
C GLU A 8 7.34 -0.76 4.05
N THR A 9 7.16 0.55 4.23
CA THR A 9 7.76 1.28 5.34
C THR A 9 7.26 0.75 6.69
N THR A 10 5.95 0.51 6.82
CA THR A 10 5.36 -0.11 8.01
C THR A 10 5.96 -1.50 8.24
N ARG A 11 6.03 -2.35 7.21
CA ARG A 11 6.64 -3.68 7.29
C ARG A 11 8.07 -3.63 7.83
N ARG A 12 8.90 -2.76 7.25
CA ARG A 12 10.31 -2.61 7.67
C ARG A 12 10.42 -2.18 9.14
N GLY A 13 9.60 -1.20 9.54
CA GLY A 13 9.59 -0.73 10.94
C GLY A 13 9.13 -1.80 11.93
N LEU A 14 8.15 -2.61 11.55
CA LEU A 14 7.63 -3.67 12.40
C LEU A 14 8.54 -4.91 12.46
N ALA A 15 9.20 -5.26 11.36
CA ALA A 15 9.95 -6.51 11.24
C ALA A 15 11.04 -6.66 12.31
N ALA A 16 11.73 -5.57 12.66
CA ALA A 16 12.77 -5.58 13.69
C ALA A 16 12.24 -5.91 15.12
N HIS A 17 10.96 -5.69 15.36
CA HIS A 17 10.32 -5.93 16.66
C HIS A 17 9.52 -7.23 16.70
N LEU A 18 9.00 -7.68 15.56
CA LEU A 18 8.07 -8.79 15.49
C LEU A 18 8.76 -10.12 15.13
N THR A 19 9.75 -10.10 14.23
CA THR A 19 10.41 -11.34 13.79
C THR A 19 11.17 -11.99 14.93
N GLY A 20 10.87 -13.25 15.20
CA GLY A 20 11.41 -14.02 16.32
C GLY A 20 10.70 -13.79 17.66
N ALA A 21 9.75 -12.85 17.73
CA ALA A 21 8.99 -12.63 18.97
C ALA A 21 7.91 -13.68 19.16
N THR A 22 7.68 -14.06 20.42
CA THR A 22 6.56 -14.94 20.81
C THR A 22 5.33 -14.10 21.12
N ILE A 23 4.17 -14.51 20.62
CA ILE A 23 2.88 -13.89 20.88
C ILE A 23 2.38 -14.36 22.25
N ALA A 24 2.27 -13.44 23.21
CA ALA A 24 1.80 -13.73 24.56
C ALA A 24 0.28 -13.65 24.66
N ASP A 25 -0.35 -12.69 23.97
CA ASP A 25 -1.80 -12.48 23.99
C ASP A 25 -2.30 -11.78 22.73
N VAL A 26 -3.59 -11.92 22.45
CA VAL A 26 -4.30 -11.26 21.33
C VAL A 26 -5.55 -10.59 21.87
N VAL A 27 -5.60 -9.25 21.78
CA VAL A 27 -6.72 -8.45 22.29
C VAL A 27 -7.53 -7.88 21.14
N ILE A 28 -8.77 -8.33 20.98
CA ILE A 28 -9.72 -7.83 19.98
C ILE A 28 -10.75 -6.96 20.70
N ARG A 29 -10.70 -5.63 20.48
CA ARG A 29 -11.67 -4.67 21.10
C ARG A 29 -12.88 -4.41 20.20
N ASN A 30 -12.70 -4.53 18.89
CA ASN A 30 -13.78 -4.34 17.94
C ASN A 30 -13.57 -5.32 16.75
N THR A 31 -14.47 -6.28 16.63
CA THR A 31 -14.44 -7.27 15.55
C THR A 31 -14.85 -6.68 14.19
N ASN A 32 -15.60 -5.55 14.18
CA ASN A 32 -16.20 -5.00 12.97
C ASN A 32 -15.25 -4.06 12.22
N LEU A 33 -14.25 -4.62 11.54
CA LEU A 33 -13.48 -3.94 10.50
C LEU A 33 -14.16 -4.15 9.13
N ARG A 34 -13.43 -3.93 8.03
CA ARG A 34 -13.94 -4.19 6.67
C ARG A 34 -14.45 -5.63 6.50
N TRP A 35 -13.77 -6.58 7.10
CA TRP A 35 -14.21 -7.95 7.35
C TRP A 35 -14.12 -8.21 8.84
N PRO A 36 -15.01 -9.01 9.40
CA PRO A 36 -14.92 -9.38 10.82
C PRO A 36 -13.56 -9.98 11.15
N ILE A 37 -12.99 -9.56 12.28
CA ILE A 37 -11.77 -10.21 12.80
C ILE A 37 -12.18 -11.60 13.29
N PRO A 38 -11.47 -12.68 12.92
CA PRO A 38 -11.77 -14.02 13.41
C PRO A 38 -11.68 -14.10 14.95
N GLU A 39 -12.71 -14.61 15.59
CA GLU A 39 -12.79 -14.68 17.06
C GLU A 39 -11.83 -15.71 17.66
N ASP A 40 -11.41 -16.70 16.87
CA ASP A 40 -10.48 -17.75 17.23
C ASP A 40 -9.00 -17.36 17.13
N LEU A 41 -8.68 -16.13 16.69
CA LEU A 41 -7.29 -15.65 16.60
C LEU A 41 -6.47 -15.84 17.88
N PRO A 42 -7.00 -15.60 19.09
CA PRO A 42 -6.23 -15.87 20.32
C PRO A 42 -5.78 -17.34 20.42
N ALA A 43 -6.67 -18.28 20.12
CA ALA A 43 -6.34 -19.71 20.15
C ALA A 43 -5.33 -20.12 19.07
N LEU A 44 -5.35 -19.45 17.91
CA LEU A 44 -4.44 -19.72 16.80
C LEU A 44 -3.04 -19.15 17.01
N LEU A 45 -2.94 -18.00 17.68
CA LEU A 45 -1.72 -17.18 17.72
C LEU A 45 -0.99 -17.21 19.08
N CYS A 46 -1.68 -17.34 20.22
CA CYS A 46 -1.01 -17.33 21.52
C CYS A 46 0.01 -18.46 21.64
N GLY A 47 1.20 -18.14 22.16
CA GLY A 47 2.33 -19.05 22.28
C GLY A 47 3.10 -19.29 20.97
N ARG A 48 2.67 -18.75 19.84
CA ARG A 48 3.38 -18.89 18.55
C ARG A 48 4.51 -17.87 18.43
N THR A 49 5.54 -18.27 17.71
CA THR A 49 6.64 -17.39 17.31
C THR A 49 6.35 -16.83 15.92
N ILE A 50 6.53 -15.52 15.73
CA ILE A 50 6.45 -14.87 14.43
C ILE A 50 7.74 -15.21 13.66
N LEU A 51 7.61 -16.01 12.61
CA LEU A 51 8.76 -16.47 11.83
C LEU A 51 9.25 -15.41 10.84
N SER A 52 8.32 -14.71 10.20
CA SER A 52 8.66 -13.66 9.25
C SER A 52 7.53 -12.63 9.10
N LEU A 53 7.87 -11.45 8.60
CA LEU A 53 6.93 -10.41 8.20
C LEU A 53 7.18 -10.01 6.74
N GLY A 54 6.34 -10.53 5.85
CA GLY A 54 6.34 -10.25 4.42
C GLY A 54 5.33 -9.18 4.02
N ARG A 55 5.31 -8.86 2.72
CA ARG A 55 4.32 -8.00 2.06
C ARG A 55 3.91 -8.60 0.72
N ARG A 56 2.63 -8.53 0.42
CA ARG A 56 2.09 -8.74 -0.92
C ARG A 56 1.14 -7.59 -1.25
N ALA A 57 1.38 -6.86 -2.33
CA ALA A 57 0.60 -5.65 -2.67
C ALA A 57 0.56 -4.63 -1.49
N LYS A 58 -0.62 -4.40 -0.93
CA LYS A 58 -0.86 -3.53 0.23
C LYS A 58 -1.22 -4.32 1.49
N TYR A 59 -0.93 -5.63 1.50
CA TYR A 59 -1.14 -6.52 2.63
C TYR A 59 0.19 -6.83 3.31
N LEU A 60 0.21 -6.80 4.63
CA LEU A 60 1.27 -7.35 5.46
C LEU A 60 0.96 -8.81 5.75
N LEU A 61 1.95 -9.66 5.65
CA LEU A 61 1.82 -11.11 5.82
C LEU A 61 2.75 -11.55 6.94
N MET A 62 2.16 -11.91 8.09
CA MET A 62 2.90 -12.36 9.27
C MET A 62 2.79 -13.88 9.35
N ASP A 63 3.88 -14.56 9.08
CA ASP A 63 3.98 -16.02 9.17
C ASP A 63 4.17 -16.43 10.64
N CYS A 64 3.28 -17.29 11.14
CA CYS A 64 3.30 -17.82 12.50
C CYS A 64 3.57 -19.33 12.54
N GLY A 65 4.03 -19.91 11.42
CA GLY A 65 4.39 -21.34 11.30
C GLY A 65 3.20 -22.29 11.10
N ASN A 66 2.05 -21.97 11.68
CA ASN A 66 0.79 -22.73 11.52
C ASN A 66 -0.19 -22.05 10.55
N GLY A 67 0.21 -20.94 9.97
CA GLY A 67 -0.57 -20.11 9.06
C GLY A 67 -0.07 -18.69 9.06
N THR A 68 -0.80 -17.81 8.36
CA THR A 68 -0.41 -16.41 8.16
C THR A 68 -1.50 -15.45 8.64
N LEU A 69 -1.12 -14.51 9.50
CA LEU A 69 -1.95 -13.34 9.82
C LEU A 69 -1.81 -12.30 8.72
N ILE A 70 -2.93 -11.98 8.07
CA ILE A 70 -3.00 -11.02 6.97
C ILE A 70 -3.53 -9.70 7.49
N LEU A 71 -2.75 -8.63 7.37
CA LEU A 71 -3.11 -7.30 7.82
C LEU A 71 -3.25 -6.34 6.64
N HIS A 72 -4.26 -5.49 6.65
CA HIS A 72 -4.45 -4.43 5.66
C HIS A 72 -4.81 -3.11 6.35
N LEU A 73 -4.08 -2.04 6.03
CA LEU A 73 -4.25 -0.75 6.71
C LEU A 73 -5.51 0.03 6.27
N GLY A 74 -6.21 -0.42 5.24
CA GLY A 74 -7.41 0.27 4.75
C GLY A 74 -7.09 1.67 4.24
N MET A 75 -7.77 2.68 4.80
CA MET A 75 -7.58 4.09 4.41
C MET A 75 -6.91 4.93 5.50
N SER A 76 -7.06 4.56 6.76
CA SER A 76 -6.60 5.33 7.93
C SER A 76 -5.92 4.45 8.98
N GLY A 77 -5.77 3.16 8.70
CA GLY A 77 -5.12 2.23 9.60
C GLY A 77 -3.64 2.51 9.76
N SER A 78 -3.15 2.35 10.98
CA SER A 78 -1.74 2.39 11.33
C SER A 78 -1.42 1.26 12.32
N LEU A 79 -0.21 0.74 12.23
CA LEU A 79 0.32 -0.27 13.13
C LEU A 79 1.50 0.34 13.88
N ARG A 80 1.51 0.23 15.20
CA ARG A 80 2.55 0.77 16.07
C ARG A 80 3.07 -0.27 17.05
N ILE A 81 4.34 -0.15 17.40
CA ILE A 81 4.94 -0.87 18.53
C ILE A 81 4.89 0.03 19.75
N LEU A 82 4.31 -0.46 20.82
CA LEU A 82 4.10 0.26 22.09
C LEU A 82 4.46 -0.63 23.27
N PRO A 83 4.76 -0.07 24.44
CA PRO A 83 4.83 -0.84 25.70
C PRO A 83 3.49 -1.57 25.95
N ALA A 84 3.54 -2.82 26.44
CA ALA A 84 2.35 -3.63 26.63
C ALA A 84 1.30 -3.04 27.59
N ASN A 85 1.75 -2.19 28.54
CA ASN A 85 0.90 -1.48 29.48
C ASN A 85 0.30 -0.17 28.96
N THR A 86 0.52 0.18 27.67
CA THR A 86 -0.02 1.41 27.09
C THR A 86 -1.56 1.33 26.99
N PRO A 87 -2.31 2.24 27.66
CA PRO A 87 -3.77 2.24 27.61
C PRO A 87 -4.28 2.37 26.17
N PRO A 88 -5.36 1.66 25.80
CA PRO A 88 -5.96 1.82 24.48
C PRO A 88 -6.70 3.16 24.38
N GLU A 89 -6.63 3.76 23.20
CA GLU A 89 -7.40 4.94 22.82
C GLU A 89 -8.61 4.59 21.95
N LYS A 90 -9.44 5.60 21.68
CA LYS A 90 -10.51 5.48 20.69
C LYS A 90 -9.91 5.04 19.35
N HIS A 91 -10.53 4.03 18.70
CA HIS A 91 -10.11 3.45 17.42
C HIS A 91 -8.92 2.47 17.47
N ASP A 92 -8.43 2.10 18.65
CA ASP A 92 -7.49 0.99 18.84
C ASP A 92 -8.28 -0.32 18.90
N HIS A 93 -8.30 -1.04 17.78
CA HIS A 93 -9.23 -2.17 17.60
C HIS A 93 -8.62 -3.53 17.86
N PHE A 94 -7.30 -3.66 17.69
CA PHE A 94 -6.60 -4.93 17.80
C PHE A 94 -5.20 -4.73 18.35
N ASP A 95 -4.80 -5.55 19.32
CA ASP A 95 -3.42 -5.65 19.83
C ASP A 95 -2.91 -7.08 19.70
N LEU A 96 -1.65 -7.19 19.28
CA LEU A 96 -0.85 -8.40 19.36
C LEU A 96 0.19 -8.18 20.44
N VAL A 97 0.01 -8.79 21.61
CA VAL A 97 0.92 -8.62 22.77
C VAL A 97 2.08 -9.61 22.63
N LEU A 98 3.29 -9.13 22.81
CA LEU A 98 4.51 -9.92 22.69
C LEU A 98 5.11 -10.27 24.04
N GLY A 99 5.79 -11.42 24.11
CA GLY A 99 6.42 -11.90 25.34
C GLY A 99 7.57 -11.03 25.88
N ASN A 100 8.04 -10.05 25.09
CA ASN A 100 9.10 -9.12 25.47
C ASN A 100 8.59 -7.84 26.15
N GLY A 101 7.32 -7.76 26.52
CA GLY A 101 6.73 -6.60 27.19
C GLY A 101 6.31 -5.45 26.25
N THR A 102 6.24 -5.70 24.94
CA THR A 102 5.70 -4.75 23.96
C THR A 102 4.42 -5.30 23.31
N LEU A 103 3.73 -4.47 22.54
CA LEU A 103 2.60 -4.88 21.72
C LEU A 103 2.64 -4.21 20.34
N MET A 104 2.07 -4.87 19.35
CA MET A 104 1.71 -4.25 18.07
C MET A 104 0.23 -3.87 18.12
N ARG A 105 -0.08 -2.59 17.94
CA ARG A 105 -1.44 -2.04 17.98
C ARG A 105 -1.92 -1.59 16.63
N LEU A 106 -3.11 -2.05 16.23
CA LEU A 106 -3.84 -1.53 15.08
C LEU A 106 -4.84 -0.45 15.52
N ARG A 107 -4.60 0.78 15.05
CA ARG A 107 -5.53 1.91 15.13
C ARG A 107 -6.13 2.17 13.76
N ASP A 108 -7.46 2.19 13.64
CA ASP A 108 -8.13 2.47 12.36
C ASP A 108 -9.45 3.23 12.54
N PRO A 109 -9.43 4.58 12.52
CA PRO A 109 -10.62 5.41 12.71
C PRO A 109 -11.77 5.10 11.75
N ARG A 110 -11.48 4.68 10.52
CA ARG A 110 -12.47 4.43 9.48
C ARG A 110 -12.92 2.97 9.39
N ARG A 111 -12.21 2.05 10.03
CA ARG A 111 -12.48 0.61 10.04
C ARG A 111 -12.50 -0.04 8.65
N PHE A 112 -11.68 0.46 7.73
CA PHE A 112 -11.49 -0.10 6.37
C PHE A 112 -10.28 -1.02 6.27
N GLY A 113 -9.58 -1.22 7.37
CA GLY A 113 -8.53 -2.20 7.52
C GLY A 113 -9.05 -3.62 7.62
N ALA A 114 -8.13 -4.55 7.71
CA ALA A 114 -8.46 -5.96 7.92
C ALA A 114 -7.40 -6.63 8.80
N VAL A 115 -7.87 -7.59 9.60
CA VAL A 115 -7.08 -8.56 10.35
C VAL A 115 -7.70 -9.92 10.04
N LEU A 116 -7.02 -10.76 9.24
CA LEU A 116 -7.55 -12.01 8.73
C LEU A 116 -6.54 -13.12 9.01
N TRP A 117 -7.02 -14.36 9.04
CA TRP A 117 -6.19 -15.55 9.20
C TRP A 117 -6.31 -16.47 8.00
N HIS A 118 -5.20 -17.06 7.60
CA HIS A 118 -5.17 -18.11 6.58
C HIS A 118 -4.23 -19.25 7.00
N GLY A 119 -4.78 -20.46 7.14
CA GLY A 119 -3.99 -21.67 7.32
C GLY A 119 -3.52 -22.20 5.97
N GLY A 120 -2.24 -22.57 5.86
CA GLY A 120 -1.66 -23.09 4.63
C GLY A 120 -1.02 -21.99 3.76
N ASP A 121 -0.94 -22.23 2.44
CA ASP A 121 -0.31 -21.28 1.51
C ASP A 121 -1.12 -19.99 1.39
N VAL A 122 -0.58 -18.90 1.90
CA VAL A 122 -1.23 -17.59 1.93
C VAL A 122 -1.55 -17.05 0.54
N HIS A 123 -0.82 -17.46 -0.50
CA HIS A 123 -1.06 -17.04 -1.88
C HIS A 123 -2.37 -17.59 -2.46
N THR A 124 -2.94 -18.62 -1.85
CA THR A 124 -4.26 -19.16 -2.21
C THR A 124 -5.43 -18.38 -1.60
N HIS A 125 -5.15 -17.46 -0.65
CA HIS A 125 -6.21 -16.64 -0.06
C HIS A 125 -6.95 -15.81 -1.12
N PRO A 126 -8.29 -15.75 -1.14
CA PRO A 126 -9.09 -15.10 -2.20
C PRO A 126 -8.69 -13.64 -2.51
N LEU A 127 -8.23 -12.89 -1.50
CA LEU A 127 -7.78 -11.51 -1.66
C LEU A 127 -6.37 -11.39 -2.28
N LEU A 128 -5.60 -12.47 -2.33
CA LEU A 128 -4.23 -12.49 -2.83
C LEU A 128 -4.08 -13.27 -4.14
N ALA A 129 -4.87 -14.31 -4.34
CA ALA A 129 -4.74 -15.24 -5.47
C ALA A 129 -4.91 -14.60 -6.85
N THR A 130 -5.68 -13.50 -6.95
CA THR A 130 -5.95 -12.82 -8.23
C THR A 130 -5.10 -11.57 -8.46
N LEU A 131 -4.13 -11.31 -7.59
CA LEU A 131 -3.28 -10.12 -7.68
C LEU A 131 -2.26 -10.26 -8.81
N GLY A 132 -2.10 -9.20 -9.59
CA GLY A 132 -1.05 -9.05 -10.60
C GLY A 132 0.37 -8.99 -10.02
N PRO A 133 1.39 -8.78 -10.85
CA PRO A 133 2.79 -8.76 -10.42
C PRO A 133 3.11 -7.60 -9.47
N GLU A 134 4.14 -7.80 -8.65
CA GLU A 134 4.75 -6.74 -7.85
C GLU A 134 5.49 -5.75 -8.76
N PRO A 135 5.31 -4.44 -8.59
CA PRO A 135 5.90 -3.45 -9.50
C PRO A 135 7.42 -3.37 -9.44
N LEU A 136 8.04 -3.85 -8.35
CA LEU A 136 9.49 -3.81 -8.16
C LEU A 136 10.19 -5.11 -8.59
N GLU A 137 9.42 -6.16 -8.94
CA GLU A 137 9.92 -7.45 -9.39
C GLU A 137 9.98 -7.53 -10.93
N ASP A 138 10.75 -8.47 -11.47
CA ASP A 138 11.03 -8.54 -12.90
C ASP A 138 9.81 -8.94 -13.76
N ASP A 139 8.83 -9.60 -13.18
CA ASP A 139 7.59 -9.97 -13.84
C ASP A 139 6.78 -8.76 -14.31
N PHE A 140 6.88 -7.62 -13.60
CA PHE A 140 6.30 -6.36 -14.05
C PHE A 140 7.27 -5.63 -14.98
N ASN A 141 7.23 -5.94 -16.28
CA ASN A 141 8.09 -5.35 -17.29
C ASN A 141 7.28 -4.72 -18.45
N ALA A 142 8.00 -4.08 -19.37
CA ALA A 142 7.39 -3.36 -20.50
C ALA A 142 6.55 -4.27 -21.41
N ARG A 143 7.00 -5.49 -21.67
CA ARG A 143 6.28 -6.46 -22.52
C ARG A 143 5.01 -6.92 -21.81
N TYR A 144 5.09 -7.20 -20.52
CA TYR A 144 3.92 -7.53 -19.70
C TYR A 144 2.90 -6.39 -19.72
N LEU A 145 3.31 -5.16 -19.39
CA LEU A 145 2.40 -4.01 -19.36
C LEU A 145 1.78 -3.75 -20.74
N HIS A 146 2.59 -3.83 -21.80
CA HIS A 146 2.09 -3.67 -23.16
C HIS A 146 1.02 -4.72 -23.49
N LYS A 147 1.25 -6.00 -23.17
CA LYS A 147 0.26 -7.07 -23.35
C LYS A 147 -1.00 -6.82 -22.50
N ALA A 148 -0.84 -6.47 -21.23
CA ALA A 148 -1.94 -6.23 -20.30
C ALA A 148 -2.82 -5.02 -20.69
N THR A 149 -2.28 -4.06 -21.44
CA THR A 149 -3.02 -2.88 -21.88
C THR A 149 -3.78 -3.08 -23.19
N ARG A 150 -3.44 -4.10 -24.03
CA ARG A 150 -4.08 -4.30 -25.33
C ARG A 150 -5.58 -4.47 -25.22
N GLY A 151 -6.31 -3.85 -26.16
CA GLY A 151 -7.78 -3.92 -26.22
C GLY A 151 -8.51 -3.15 -25.12
N ARG A 152 -7.80 -2.51 -24.17
CA ARG A 152 -8.45 -1.78 -23.07
C ARG A 152 -8.75 -0.33 -23.46
N SER A 153 -10.03 0.06 -23.38
CA SER A 153 -10.49 1.44 -23.57
C SER A 153 -10.38 2.30 -22.31
N VAL A 154 -10.28 1.68 -21.12
CA VAL A 154 -10.08 2.42 -19.85
C VAL A 154 -8.81 3.26 -19.90
N SER A 155 -8.79 4.35 -19.15
CA SER A 155 -7.61 5.20 -19.08
C SER A 155 -6.39 4.46 -18.52
N ILE A 156 -5.20 4.86 -18.98
CA ILE A 156 -3.96 4.25 -18.49
C ILE A 156 -3.81 4.39 -16.98
N LYS A 157 -4.25 5.50 -16.40
CA LYS A 157 -4.25 5.66 -14.94
C LYS A 157 -5.12 4.61 -14.23
N GLN A 158 -6.35 4.41 -14.70
CA GLN A 158 -7.23 3.39 -14.12
C GLN A 158 -6.67 1.98 -14.33
N CYS A 159 -6.04 1.73 -15.49
CA CYS A 159 -5.42 0.46 -15.82
C CYS A 159 -4.27 0.11 -14.85
N ILE A 160 -3.34 1.03 -14.56
CA ILE A 160 -2.23 0.77 -13.63
C ILE A 160 -2.64 0.81 -12.15
N MET A 161 -3.85 1.27 -11.84
CA MET A 161 -4.44 1.20 -10.51
C MET A 161 -5.27 -0.08 -10.27
N ASP A 162 -5.50 -0.88 -11.33
CA ASP A 162 -6.12 -2.20 -11.20
C ASP A 162 -5.10 -3.19 -10.66
N ASN A 163 -5.35 -3.71 -9.46
CA ASN A 163 -4.46 -4.68 -8.79
C ASN A 163 -4.27 -6.00 -9.55
N ARG A 164 -5.09 -6.29 -10.58
CA ARG A 164 -4.88 -7.43 -11.49
C ARG A 164 -3.83 -7.13 -12.56
N VAL A 165 -3.55 -5.85 -12.83
CA VAL A 165 -2.53 -5.41 -13.80
C VAL A 165 -1.18 -5.19 -13.12
N VAL A 166 -1.16 -4.43 -12.05
CA VAL A 166 0.02 -4.24 -11.19
C VAL A 166 -0.45 -3.89 -9.79
N VAL A 167 0.17 -4.48 -8.79
CA VAL A 167 -0.24 -4.25 -7.41
C VAL A 167 0.42 -3.01 -6.79
N GLY A 168 -0.18 -2.52 -5.72
CA GLY A 168 0.45 -1.53 -4.85
C GLY A 168 0.40 -0.09 -5.36
N VAL A 169 0.23 0.15 -6.66
CA VAL A 169 0.09 1.48 -7.25
C VAL A 169 -1.31 2.03 -6.98
N GLY A 170 -1.39 3.12 -6.24
CA GLY A 170 -2.66 3.77 -5.96
C GLY A 170 -2.73 5.16 -6.61
N ASN A 171 -3.58 6.04 -6.04
CA ASN A 171 -3.88 7.31 -6.68
C ASN A 171 -2.70 8.29 -6.68
N ILE A 172 -1.89 8.29 -5.63
CA ILE A 172 -0.73 9.18 -5.52
C ILE A 172 0.31 8.76 -6.56
N TYR A 173 0.79 7.54 -6.45
CA TYR A 173 1.91 7.07 -7.25
C TYR A 173 1.57 6.87 -8.72
N ALA A 174 0.30 6.60 -9.07
CA ALA A 174 -0.15 6.59 -10.46
C ALA A 174 -0.06 7.99 -11.12
N ASN A 175 -0.46 9.07 -10.41
CA ASN A 175 -0.33 10.42 -10.94
C ASN A 175 1.14 10.81 -11.10
N GLU A 176 1.97 10.54 -10.11
CA GLU A 176 3.40 10.90 -10.10
C GLU A 176 4.19 10.14 -11.20
N ALA A 177 3.99 8.82 -11.30
CA ALA A 177 4.65 8.03 -12.33
C ALA A 177 4.22 8.42 -13.75
N LEU A 178 2.94 8.70 -13.99
CA LEU A 178 2.44 9.16 -15.28
C LEU A 178 2.98 10.54 -15.65
N PHE A 179 3.14 11.46 -14.68
CA PHE A 179 3.79 12.73 -14.93
C PHE A 179 5.25 12.56 -15.33
N ARG A 180 6.02 11.77 -14.60
CA ARG A 180 7.43 11.48 -14.89
C ARG A 180 7.60 10.82 -16.26
N ALA A 181 6.72 9.88 -16.61
CA ALA A 181 6.69 9.21 -17.90
C ALA A 181 6.21 10.12 -19.07
N GLY A 182 5.69 11.32 -18.78
CA GLY A 182 5.15 12.23 -19.81
C GLY A 182 3.86 11.73 -20.45
N ILE A 183 3.04 10.95 -19.71
CA ILE A 183 1.83 10.29 -20.22
C ILE A 183 0.60 10.94 -19.58
N ARG A 184 -0.37 11.38 -20.41
CA ARG A 184 -1.67 11.87 -19.91
C ARG A 184 -2.42 10.74 -19.19
N PRO A 185 -2.95 10.99 -17.98
CA PRO A 185 -3.68 9.97 -17.24
C PRO A 185 -4.96 9.51 -17.92
N GLN A 186 -5.54 10.32 -18.82
CA GLN A 186 -6.77 10.00 -19.58
C GLN A 186 -6.50 9.15 -20.83
N LEU A 187 -5.26 9.01 -21.29
CA LEU A 187 -4.94 8.21 -22.46
C LEU A 187 -5.51 6.80 -22.31
N ALA A 188 -6.23 6.31 -23.33
CA ALA A 188 -6.72 4.93 -23.33
C ALA A 188 -5.53 3.96 -23.24
N ALA A 189 -5.58 3.01 -22.32
CA ALA A 189 -4.47 2.09 -22.06
C ALA A 189 -4.05 1.32 -23.32
N GLY A 190 -5.02 0.90 -24.15
CA GLY A 190 -4.78 0.19 -25.41
C GLY A 190 -4.00 0.99 -26.45
N LYS A 191 -3.93 2.32 -26.34
CA LYS A 191 -3.15 3.19 -27.23
C LYS A 191 -1.68 3.35 -26.83
N LEU A 192 -1.29 2.76 -25.69
CA LEU A 192 0.09 2.88 -25.19
C LEU A 192 1.01 1.93 -25.97
N GLY A 193 1.92 2.47 -26.78
CA GLY A 193 2.94 1.69 -27.49
C GLY A 193 4.06 1.17 -26.56
N LEU A 194 4.80 0.16 -27.01
CA LEU A 194 5.85 -0.49 -26.21
C LEU A 194 6.90 0.49 -25.64
N PRO A 195 7.42 1.49 -26.39
CA PRO A 195 8.39 2.43 -25.84
C PRO A 195 7.83 3.27 -24.67
N ARG A 196 6.54 3.62 -24.73
CA ARG A 196 5.88 4.33 -23.63
C ARG A 196 5.58 3.41 -22.45
N CYS A 197 5.30 2.12 -22.69
CA CYS A 197 5.20 1.12 -21.62
C CYS A 197 6.54 0.96 -20.90
N THR A 198 7.67 0.91 -21.63
CA THR A 198 9.02 0.85 -21.04
C THR A 198 9.23 2.00 -20.08
N ARG A 199 9.05 3.23 -20.56
CA ARG A 199 9.20 4.44 -19.71
C ARG A 199 8.26 4.41 -18.51
N LEU A 200 6.99 3.99 -18.70
CA LEU A 200 6.03 3.97 -17.59
C LEU A 200 6.42 2.96 -16.51
N VAL A 201 6.89 1.77 -16.88
CA VAL A 201 7.40 0.76 -15.93
C VAL A 201 8.59 1.30 -15.15
N GLU A 202 9.55 1.92 -15.85
CA GLU A 202 10.73 2.53 -15.22
C GLU A 202 10.33 3.61 -14.21
N GLU A 203 9.40 4.50 -14.59
CA GLU A 203 8.95 5.60 -13.72
C GLU A 203 8.06 5.11 -12.57
N ILE A 204 7.27 4.06 -12.73
CA ILE A 204 6.55 3.43 -11.62
C ILE A 204 7.55 2.90 -10.60
N ARG A 205 8.56 2.13 -11.05
CA ARG A 205 9.60 1.57 -10.18
C ARG A 205 10.39 2.67 -9.47
N ALA A 206 10.85 3.68 -10.21
CA ALA A 206 11.62 4.80 -9.65
C ALA A 206 10.83 5.58 -8.60
N THR A 207 9.56 5.90 -8.91
CA THR A 207 8.67 6.64 -8.01
C THR A 207 8.40 5.87 -6.71
N LEU A 208 8.15 4.56 -6.80
CA LEU A 208 7.89 3.73 -5.63
C LEU A 208 9.15 3.52 -4.78
N LYS A 209 10.31 3.30 -5.40
CA LYS A 209 11.60 3.18 -4.67
C LYS A 209 11.92 4.46 -3.91
N GLU A 210 11.85 5.62 -4.59
CA GLU A 210 12.08 6.91 -3.95
C GLU A 210 11.11 7.17 -2.79
N ALA A 211 9.83 6.79 -2.97
CA ALA A 211 8.84 6.93 -1.91
C ALA A 211 9.14 6.04 -0.70
N ILE A 212 9.59 4.80 -0.92
CA ILE A 212 9.99 3.90 0.17
C ILE A 212 11.20 4.47 0.93
N GLU A 213 12.20 4.98 0.21
CA GLU A 213 13.40 5.59 0.82
C GLU A 213 13.06 6.82 1.66
N LYS A 214 12.05 7.58 1.27
CA LYS A 214 11.54 8.75 2.02
C LYS A 214 10.51 8.40 3.10
N GLY A 215 10.29 7.12 3.40
CA GLY A 215 9.36 6.68 4.43
C GLY A 215 7.88 6.81 4.04
N GLY A 216 7.57 6.87 2.74
CA GLY A 216 6.22 7.03 2.24
C GLY A 216 5.72 8.49 2.24
N SER A 217 4.45 8.65 1.92
CA SER A 217 3.76 9.96 1.94
C SER A 217 3.05 10.17 3.26
N THR A 218 3.20 11.33 3.87
CA THR A 218 2.36 11.75 5.00
C THR A 218 0.96 12.04 4.47
N LEU A 219 0.09 11.07 4.53
CA LEU A 219 -1.34 11.30 4.51
C LEU A 219 -1.77 11.69 5.92
N ARG A 220 -2.81 12.50 6.07
CA ARG A 220 -3.28 13.06 7.37
C ARG A 220 -3.27 12.06 8.53
N ASP A 221 -3.38 10.78 8.24
CA ASP A 221 -3.58 9.71 9.22
C ASP A 221 -2.47 8.64 9.19
N PHE A 222 -1.43 8.76 8.32
CA PHE A 222 -0.37 7.76 8.23
C PHE A 222 0.88 8.20 8.98
N VAL A 223 1.36 7.31 9.84
CA VAL A 223 2.67 7.38 10.52
C VAL A 223 3.32 6.00 10.45
N ASP A 224 4.64 5.94 10.47
CA ASP A 224 5.38 4.67 10.53
C ASP A 224 5.18 3.94 11.87
N ALA A 225 5.77 2.76 12.02
CA ALA A 225 5.67 1.96 13.25
C ALA A 225 6.22 2.69 14.50
N SER A 226 7.05 3.71 14.33
CA SER A 226 7.59 4.58 15.40
C SER A 226 6.78 5.87 15.60
N GLY A 227 5.68 6.06 14.86
CA GLY A 227 4.84 7.25 14.93
C GLY A 227 5.36 8.46 14.14
N ARG A 228 6.36 8.29 13.26
CA ARG A 228 6.93 9.37 12.45
C ARG A 228 6.20 9.52 11.11
N PRO A 229 6.01 10.76 10.62
CA PRO A 229 5.42 11.01 9.30
C PRO A 229 6.42 10.67 8.17
N GLY A 230 5.90 10.30 6.98
CA GLY A 230 6.71 10.18 5.78
C GLY A 230 7.00 11.54 5.13
N TYR A 231 8.02 11.62 4.28
CA TYR A 231 8.47 12.87 3.66
C TYR A 231 8.27 12.94 2.14
N PHE A 232 7.76 11.91 1.49
CA PHE A 232 7.61 11.90 0.03
C PHE A 232 6.64 12.98 -0.49
N GLN A 233 5.65 13.38 0.32
CA GLN A 233 4.69 14.43 -0.04
C GLN A 233 5.37 15.75 -0.48
N GLN A 234 6.52 16.09 0.09
CA GLN A 234 7.27 17.30 -0.28
C GLN A 234 7.81 17.23 -1.72
N SER A 235 7.87 16.06 -2.31
CA SER A 235 8.43 15.80 -3.64
C SER A 235 7.38 15.67 -4.74
N TYR A 236 6.08 15.86 -4.47
CA TYR A 236 5.04 15.70 -5.49
C TYR A 236 5.21 16.65 -6.66
N TRP A 237 5.17 16.08 -7.86
CA TRP A 237 5.20 16.84 -9.11
C TRP A 237 3.84 17.40 -9.46
N VAL A 238 2.78 16.61 -9.34
CA VAL A 238 1.42 16.98 -9.73
C VAL A 238 0.34 16.64 -8.71
N TYR A 239 0.51 15.59 -7.90
CA TYR A 239 -0.53 15.12 -7.00
C TYR A 239 -0.91 16.18 -5.96
N GLY A 240 -2.21 16.53 -5.92
CA GLY A 240 -2.74 17.55 -5.00
C GLY A 240 -2.40 19.00 -5.36
N ARG A 241 -1.72 19.24 -6.50
CA ARG A 241 -1.19 20.55 -6.89
C ARG A 241 -1.99 21.23 -8.01
N ALA A 242 -3.30 20.94 -8.12
CA ALA A 242 -4.17 21.61 -9.07
C ALA A 242 -4.17 23.13 -8.86
N GLY A 243 -4.02 23.90 -9.95
CA GLY A 243 -3.93 25.36 -9.90
C GLY A 243 -2.52 25.91 -9.63
N GLU A 244 -1.56 25.07 -9.23
CA GLU A 244 -0.17 25.47 -9.03
C GLU A 244 0.65 25.38 -10.33
N PRO A 245 1.76 26.13 -10.45
CA PRO A 245 2.68 26.00 -11.57
C PRO A 245 3.38 24.63 -11.57
N CYS A 246 3.46 24.03 -12.75
CA CYS A 246 4.21 22.79 -12.97
C CYS A 246 5.70 23.03 -12.68
N ARG A 247 6.31 22.21 -11.83
CA ARG A 247 7.73 22.32 -11.46
C ARG A 247 8.70 22.11 -12.63
N ARG A 248 8.23 21.55 -13.77
CA ARG A 248 9.07 21.30 -14.96
C ARG A 248 8.97 22.43 -16.00
N CYS A 249 7.76 22.99 -16.26
CA CYS A 249 7.54 23.92 -17.36
C CYS A 249 6.77 25.18 -16.98
N GLY A 250 6.36 25.36 -15.72
CA GLY A 250 5.60 26.53 -15.26
C GLY A 250 4.11 26.55 -15.61
N ALA A 251 3.63 25.73 -16.55
CA ALA A 251 2.22 25.68 -16.90
C ALA A 251 1.36 25.19 -15.73
N ILE A 252 0.12 25.65 -15.64
CA ILE A 252 -0.78 25.30 -14.54
C ILE A 252 -1.13 23.81 -14.56
N VAL A 253 -0.93 23.14 -13.42
CA VAL A 253 -1.34 21.74 -13.19
C VAL A 253 -2.86 21.67 -13.21
N LYS A 254 -3.39 20.79 -14.03
CA LYS A 254 -4.83 20.55 -14.21
C LYS A 254 -5.30 19.38 -13.36
N GLN A 255 -6.59 19.42 -13.02
CA GLN A 255 -7.27 18.32 -12.35
C GLN A 255 -8.46 17.86 -13.19
N VAL A 256 -8.66 16.55 -13.26
CA VAL A 256 -9.87 15.92 -13.81
C VAL A 256 -10.32 14.79 -12.90
N ARG A 257 -11.61 14.45 -12.96
CA ARG A 257 -12.15 13.29 -12.26
C ARG A 257 -12.17 12.08 -13.21
N GLN A 258 -11.59 10.97 -12.77
CA GLN A 258 -11.63 9.69 -13.49
C GLN A 258 -12.20 8.62 -12.55
N GLY A 259 -13.40 8.11 -12.87
CA GLY A 259 -14.16 7.31 -11.93
C GLY A 259 -14.43 8.10 -10.64
N GLN A 260 -14.09 7.52 -9.49
CA GLN A 260 -14.29 8.15 -8.18
C GLN A 260 -13.04 8.89 -7.65
N ARG A 261 -12.01 9.13 -8.51
CA ARG A 261 -10.72 9.68 -8.06
C ARG A 261 -10.28 10.89 -8.87
N ALA A 262 -9.65 11.85 -8.19
CA ALA A 262 -8.98 12.97 -8.84
C ALA A 262 -7.70 12.51 -9.55
N SER A 263 -7.45 13.06 -10.73
CA SER A 263 -6.24 12.91 -11.52
C SER A 263 -5.63 14.28 -11.76
N PHE A 264 -4.34 14.39 -11.52
CA PHE A 264 -3.58 15.63 -11.64
C PHE A 264 -2.57 15.49 -12.77
N TYR A 265 -2.42 16.50 -13.63
CA TYR A 265 -1.50 16.42 -14.75
C TYR A 265 -1.12 17.80 -15.28
N CYS A 266 0.04 17.89 -15.93
CA CYS A 266 0.44 19.03 -16.71
C CYS A 266 0.12 18.79 -18.19
N GLY A 267 -0.72 19.66 -18.79
CA GLY A 267 -1.13 19.51 -20.19
C GLY A 267 -0.01 19.74 -21.21
N ILE A 268 1.12 20.32 -20.82
CA ILE A 268 2.31 20.54 -21.66
C ILE A 268 3.29 19.36 -21.56
N CYS A 269 3.60 18.93 -20.35
CA CYS A 269 4.58 17.87 -20.11
C CYS A 269 4.05 16.46 -20.40
N GLN A 270 2.73 16.25 -20.39
CA GLN A 270 2.09 14.95 -20.57
C GLN A 270 1.22 14.95 -21.85
N LYS A 271 1.48 13.98 -22.72
CA LYS A 271 0.81 13.81 -24.01
C LYS A 271 0.12 12.45 -24.14
#